data_def45ad1074f37e450d659fd023ca077
#
_entry.id   def45ad1074f37e450d659fd023ca077
#
_cell.length_a   1.000
_cell.length_b   1.000
_cell.length_c   1.000
_cell.angle_alpha   90.00
_cell.angle_beta   90.00
_cell.angle_gamma   90.00
#
_symmetry.space_group_name_H-M   'P 1'
#
loop_
_entity.id
_entity.type
_entity.pdbx_description
1 polymer ?
#
loop_
_entity_poly.entity_id
_entity_poly.type
_entity_poly.pdbx_seq_one_letter_code
_entity_poly.pdbx_strand_id
1 'polypeptide(L)'
;DCFPAVTADGQTVYILDGDNVLHSINTATGVKNWSVKLAGTKNKAGAVAIDKTGNIYVGTRTTIYGFKADGTQLWKVAGKVTEIGSFALDDETLYAAQIGGAGLLALNTADGSTKWNVEAAGDIYAPIVDKSGNIYFTDKGDKALYSVDKAGQLKWKFTIDAAPTYCFPVLDDKGTVYFGSGAGRIYAVNSAKGED
;
A
#
# COMPACT_ATOMS: atom_id res chain seq x y z
N ASP A 1 7.90 -12.18 1.55
CA ASP A 1 7.08 -11.74 2.67
C ASP A 1 5.68 -11.39 2.14
N CYS A 2 4.63 -11.81 2.86
CA CYS A 2 3.25 -11.54 2.50
C CYS A 2 2.58 -10.80 3.66
N PHE A 3 1.83 -9.74 3.36
CA PHE A 3 1.05 -9.01 4.33
C PHE A 3 -0.42 -9.44 4.21
N PRO A 4 -0.92 -10.27 5.15
CA PRO A 4 -2.33 -10.67 5.16
C PRO A 4 -3.22 -9.51 5.58
N ALA A 5 -4.47 -9.54 5.16
CA ALA A 5 -5.50 -8.59 5.58
C ALA A 5 -6.67 -9.33 6.22
N VAL A 6 -7.19 -8.80 7.32
CA VAL A 6 -8.34 -9.35 8.06
C VAL A 6 -9.53 -8.43 7.86
N THR A 7 -10.72 -8.98 7.64
CA THR A 7 -11.96 -8.20 7.55
C THR A 7 -12.27 -7.48 8.86
N ALA A 8 -13.00 -6.36 8.79
CA ALA A 8 -13.32 -5.54 9.95
C ALA A 8 -14.11 -6.29 11.05
N ASP A 9 -14.90 -7.31 10.66
CA ASP A 9 -15.62 -8.19 11.59
C ASP A 9 -14.73 -9.33 12.15
N GLY A 10 -13.47 -9.41 11.71
CA GLY A 10 -12.52 -10.42 12.15
C GLY A 10 -12.79 -11.86 11.65
N GLN A 11 -13.77 -12.06 10.78
CA GLN A 11 -14.20 -13.42 10.40
C GLN A 11 -13.42 -14.04 9.24
N THR A 12 -12.78 -13.23 8.41
CA THR A 12 -12.05 -13.71 7.24
C THR A 12 -10.67 -13.07 7.15
N VAL A 13 -9.66 -13.88 6.86
CA VAL A 13 -8.33 -13.41 6.49
C VAL A 13 -8.06 -13.73 5.02
N TYR A 14 -7.51 -12.74 4.31
CA TYR A 14 -7.01 -12.90 2.95
C TYR A 14 -5.49 -12.90 2.95
N ILE A 15 -4.90 -13.84 2.23
CA ILE A 15 -3.44 -13.99 2.14
C ILE A 15 -3.03 -14.41 0.73
N LEU A 16 -2.01 -13.76 0.20
CA LEU A 16 -1.38 -14.15 -1.06
C LEU A 16 -0.15 -14.99 -0.74
N ASP A 17 -0.07 -16.21 -1.24
CA ASP A 17 1.10 -17.07 -1.05
C ASP A 17 2.21 -16.81 -2.10
N GLY A 18 3.38 -17.44 -1.88
CA GLY A 18 4.55 -17.30 -2.76
C GLY A 18 4.35 -17.86 -4.17
N ASP A 19 3.33 -18.65 -4.38
CA ASP A 19 2.93 -19.19 -5.69
C ASP A 19 1.86 -18.35 -6.38
N ASN A 20 1.56 -17.13 -5.88
CA ASN A 20 0.51 -16.24 -6.36
C ASN A 20 -0.91 -16.84 -6.25
N VAL A 21 -1.19 -17.58 -5.22
CA VAL A 21 -2.56 -17.99 -4.91
C VAL A 21 -3.11 -17.09 -3.81
N LEU A 22 -4.19 -16.40 -4.10
CA LEU A 22 -4.96 -15.67 -3.10
C LEU A 22 -5.90 -16.63 -2.40
N HIS A 23 -5.81 -16.68 -1.08
CA HIS A 23 -6.65 -17.51 -0.23
C HIS A 23 -7.57 -16.65 0.62
N SER A 24 -8.83 -17.08 0.75
CA SER A 24 -9.77 -16.60 1.76
C SER A 24 -9.96 -17.70 2.79
N ILE A 25 -9.72 -17.39 4.06
CA ILE A 25 -9.71 -18.36 5.16
C ILE A 25 -10.61 -17.83 6.28
N ASN A 26 -11.49 -18.69 6.80
CA ASN A 26 -12.28 -18.40 7.98
C ASN A 26 -11.37 -18.37 9.22
N THR A 27 -11.35 -17.29 9.95
CA THR A 27 -10.42 -17.07 11.08
C THR A 27 -10.72 -17.96 12.28
N ALA A 28 -12.00 -18.30 12.52
CA ALA A 28 -12.42 -19.11 13.67
C ALA A 28 -12.09 -20.61 13.49
N THR A 29 -12.19 -21.12 12.24
CA THR A 29 -12.03 -22.55 11.95
C THR A 29 -10.73 -22.89 11.24
N GLY A 30 -10.04 -21.89 10.64
CA GLY A 30 -8.90 -22.14 9.76
C GLY A 30 -9.28 -22.77 8.41
N VAL A 31 -10.56 -22.97 8.13
CA VAL A 31 -11.03 -23.57 6.88
C VAL A 31 -10.97 -22.56 5.75
N LYS A 32 -10.46 -23.02 4.60
CA LYS A 32 -10.42 -22.20 3.39
C LYS A 32 -11.81 -22.05 2.80
N ASN A 33 -12.26 -20.81 2.62
CA ASN A 33 -13.51 -20.49 1.94
C ASN A 33 -13.36 -20.68 0.43
N TRP A 34 -12.33 -20.07 -0.14
CA TRP A 34 -11.99 -20.16 -1.57
C TRP A 34 -10.51 -19.83 -1.81
N SER A 35 -10.04 -20.09 -3.03
CA SER A 35 -8.73 -19.64 -3.48
C SER A 35 -8.72 -19.37 -4.99
N VAL A 36 -7.94 -18.36 -5.41
CA VAL A 36 -7.79 -17.95 -6.81
C VAL A 36 -6.32 -17.89 -7.17
N LYS A 37 -5.92 -18.57 -8.24
CA LYS A 37 -4.57 -18.48 -8.80
C LYS A 37 -4.45 -17.22 -9.64
N LEU A 38 -3.49 -16.35 -9.28
CA LEU A 38 -3.19 -15.14 -10.02
C LEU A 38 -2.09 -15.38 -11.05
N ALA A 39 -2.17 -14.67 -12.18
CA ALA A 39 -1.11 -14.73 -13.18
C ALA A 39 0.12 -13.95 -12.73
N GLY A 40 1.29 -14.36 -13.21
CA GLY A 40 2.55 -13.65 -12.99
C GLY A 40 3.67 -14.56 -12.50
N THR A 41 4.87 -13.98 -12.41
CA THR A 41 6.03 -14.64 -11.81
C THR A 41 5.84 -14.79 -10.30
N LYS A 42 6.45 -15.83 -9.72
CA LYS A 42 6.42 -16.06 -8.26
C LYS A 42 6.73 -14.77 -7.49
N ASN A 43 5.90 -14.47 -6.52
CA ASN A 43 6.01 -13.27 -5.73
C ASN A 43 6.98 -13.46 -4.57
N LYS A 44 7.83 -12.47 -4.31
CA LYS A 44 8.65 -12.42 -3.09
C LYS A 44 7.98 -11.61 -1.99
N ALA A 45 7.11 -10.67 -2.38
CA ALA A 45 6.31 -9.85 -1.48
C ALA A 45 4.95 -9.62 -2.14
N GLY A 46 3.88 -9.75 -1.41
CA GLY A 46 2.53 -9.48 -1.88
C GLY A 46 1.78 -8.61 -0.88
N ALA A 47 1.12 -7.59 -1.39
CA ALA A 47 0.26 -6.73 -0.60
C ALA A 47 -1.20 -7.16 -0.77
N VAL A 48 -1.94 -7.19 0.33
CA VAL A 48 -3.39 -7.38 0.35
C VAL A 48 -4.01 -6.24 1.15
N ALA A 49 -5.05 -5.61 0.61
CA ALA A 49 -5.84 -4.62 1.32
C ALA A 49 -7.34 -4.90 1.13
N ILE A 50 -8.16 -4.43 2.05
CA ILE A 50 -9.62 -4.61 2.03
C ILE A 50 -10.25 -3.23 2.23
N ASP A 51 -11.20 -2.86 1.37
CA ASP A 51 -11.98 -1.64 1.57
C ASP A 51 -13.16 -1.85 2.53
N LYS A 52 -13.83 -0.76 2.90
CA LYS A 52 -14.99 -0.77 3.80
C LYS A 52 -16.21 -1.53 3.26
N THR A 53 -16.25 -1.80 1.96
CA THR A 53 -17.33 -2.59 1.32
C THR A 53 -16.99 -4.07 1.19
N GLY A 54 -15.78 -4.47 1.62
CA GLY A 54 -15.28 -5.84 1.59
C GLY A 54 -14.63 -6.24 0.27
N ASN A 55 -14.38 -5.30 -0.65
CA ASN A 55 -13.57 -5.60 -1.84
C ASN A 55 -12.11 -5.74 -1.45
N ILE A 56 -11.41 -6.62 -2.16
CA ILE A 56 -10.04 -7.03 -1.86
C ILE A 56 -9.13 -6.56 -2.99
N TYR A 57 -8.03 -5.94 -2.64
CA TYR A 57 -6.99 -5.50 -3.58
C TYR A 57 -5.72 -6.29 -3.32
N VAL A 58 -5.16 -6.84 -4.40
CA VAL A 58 -4.00 -7.73 -4.30
C VAL A 58 -2.92 -7.28 -5.26
N GLY A 59 -1.74 -7.01 -4.72
CA GLY A 59 -0.53 -6.68 -5.49
C GLY A 59 0.34 -7.91 -5.68
N THR A 60 0.64 -8.25 -6.92
CA THR A 60 1.71 -9.16 -7.29
C THR A 60 2.90 -8.35 -7.80
N ARG A 61 3.95 -9.03 -8.26
CA ARG A 61 5.14 -8.34 -8.77
C ARG A 61 4.88 -7.39 -9.94
N THR A 62 3.90 -7.67 -10.80
CA THR A 62 3.68 -6.90 -12.03
C THR A 62 2.22 -6.57 -12.30
N THR A 63 1.34 -6.89 -11.37
CA THR A 63 -0.11 -6.77 -11.58
C THR A 63 -0.82 -6.47 -10.26
N ILE A 64 -1.78 -5.54 -10.31
CA ILE A 64 -2.72 -5.29 -9.22
C ILE A 64 -4.09 -5.82 -9.66
N TYR A 65 -4.77 -6.46 -8.73
CA TYR A 65 -6.10 -7.03 -8.92
C TYR A 65 -7.09 -6.45 -7.91
N GLY A 66 -8.33 -6.24 -8.36
CA GLY A 66 -9.49 -6.02 -7.50
C GLY A 66 -10.42 -7.23 -7.53
N PHE A 67 -10.91 -7.65 -6.37
CA PHE A 67 -11.85 -8.77 -6.20
C PHE A 67 -13.01 -8.37 -5.28
N LYS A 68 -14.15 -9.03 -5.45
CA LYS A 68 -15.21 -9.07 -4.44
C LYS A 68 -14.84 -10.05 -3.32
N ALA A 69 -15.54 -9.97 -2.20
CA ALA A 69 -15.37 -10.86 -1.05
C ALA A 69 -15.57 -12.36 -1.40
N ASP A 70 -16.36 -12.66 -2.42
CA ASP A 70 -16.62 -14.02 -2.92
C ASP A 70 -15.53 -14.58 -3.85
N GLY A 71 -14.47 -13.79 -4.13
CA GLY A 71 -13.39 -14.16 -5.03
C GLY A 71 -13.63 -13.83 -6.51
N THR A 72 -14.76 -13.19 -6.86
CA THR A 72 -15.02 -12.72 -8.22
C THR A 72 -14.09 -11.55 -8.56
N GLN A 73 -13.31 -11.67 -9.64
CA GLN A 73 -12.42 -10.60 -10.10
C GLN A 73 -13.24 -9.43 -10.66
N LEU A 74 -12.99 -8.22 -10.16
CA LEU A 74 -13.56 -6.97 -10.64
C LEU A 74 -12.74 -6.41 -11.81
N TRP A 75 -11.45 -6.26 -11.59
CA TRP A 75 -10.51 -5.69 -12.56
C TRP A 75 -9.09 -6.17 -12.32
N LYS A 76 -8.20 -5.88 -13.28
CA LYS A 76 -6.75 -6.05 -13.15
C LYS A 76 -5.99 -4.96 -13.89
N VAL A 77 -4.87 -4.53 -13.34
CA VAL A 77 -3.91 -3.59 -13.95
C VAL A 77 -2.58 -4.31 -14.09
N ALA A 78 -2.14 -4.53 -15.31
CA ALA A 78 -0.91 -5.24 -15.63
C ALA A 78 0.03 -4.39 -16.50
N GLY A 79 1.33 -4.63 -16.40
CA GLY A 79 2.36 -4.04 -17.27
C GLY A 79 2.69 -2.56 -17.02
N LYS A 80 2.01 -1.92 -16.06
CA LYS A 80 2.25 -0.53 -15.66
C LYS A 80 2.78 -0.42 -14.22
N VAL A 81 2.97 -1.55 -13.56
CA VAL A 81 3.41 -1.62 -12.18
C VAL A 81 4.69 -2.42 -12.07
N THR A 82 5.56 -1.98 -11.18
CA THR A 82 6.69 -2.74 -10.68
C THR A 82 6.29 -3.47 -9.40
N GLU A 83 7.19 -4.15 -8.75
CA GLU A 83 6.92 -4.89 -7.52
C GLU A 83 6.15 -4.03 -6.51
N ILE A 84 4.99 -4.51 -6.05
CA ILE A 84 4.14 -3.80 -5.10
C ILE A 84 4.58 -4.14 -3.69
N GLY A 85 5.03 -3.12 -2.96
CA GLY A 85 5.47 -3.27 -1.58
C GLY A 85 4.31 -3.27 -0.59
N SER A 86 3.36 -2.37 -0.76
CA SER A 86 2.21 -2.22 0.14
C SER A 86 1.13 -1.33 -0.46
N PHE A 87 -0.02 -1.30 0.22
CA PHE A 87 -1.17 -0.47 -0.13
C PHE A 87 -1.59 0.44 1.01
N ALA A 88 -2.17 1.60 0.64
CA ALA A 88 -3.09 2.35 1.48
C ALA A 88 -4.40 2.56 0.72
N LEU A 89 -5.47 2.79 1.44
CA LEU A 89 -6.82 2.98 0.90
C LEU A 89 -7.49 4.20 1.50
N ASP A 90 -8.15 4.98 0.68
CA ASP A 90 -9.29 5.79 1.07
C ASP A 90 -10.57 5.22 0.43
N ASP A 91 -11.69 5.95 0.51
CA ASP A 91 -13.00 5.45 0.04
C ASP A 91 -13.03 5.08 -1.45
N GLU A 92 -12.27 5.76 -2.29
CA GLU A 92 -12.32 5.65 -3.74
C GLU A 92 -10.97 5.40 -4.42
N THR A 93 -9.90 5.36 -3.63
CA THR A 93 -8.54 5.29 -4.18
C THR A 93 -7.70 4.24 -3.48
N LEU A 94 -7.08 3.38 -4.27
CA LEU A 94 -6.02 2.48 -3.86
C LEU A 94 -4.68 3.13 -4.18
N TYR A 95 -3.88 3.39 -3.15
CA TYR A 95 -2.52 3.90 -3.26
C TYR A 95 -1.55 2.73 -3.18
N ALA A 96 -0.82 2.49 -4.25
CA ALA A 96 0.13 1.38 -4.36
C ALA A 96 1.57 1.87 -4.34
N ALA A 97 2.31 1.51 -3.30
CA ALA A 97 3.74 1.77 -3.21
C ALA A 97 4.50 0.80 -4.12
N GLN A 98 5.32 1.33 -5.01
CA GLN A 98 6.09 0.56 -5.96
C GLN A 98 7.57 0.51 -5.57
N ILE A 99 8.14 -0.68 -5.63
CA ILE A 99 9.57 -0.91 -5.40
C ILE A 99 10.31 -0.76 -6.73
N GLY A 100 11.54 -0.23 -6.70
CA GLY A 100 12.37 -0.03 -7.90
C GLY A 100 12.24 1.36 -8.52
N GLY A 101 11.80 2.37 -7.77
CA GLY A 101 11.77 3.77 -8.20
C GLY A 101 10.58 4.16 -9.09
N ALA A 102 9.57 3.30 -9.20
CA ALA A 102 8.39 3.61 -10.03
C ALA A 102 7.36 4.52 -9.33
N GLY A 103 7.54 4.76 -8.03
CA GLY A 103 6.79 5.75 -7.29
C GLY A 103 5.50 5.27 -6.63
N LEU A 104 4.61 6.22 -6.31
CA LEU A 104 3.31 5.98 -5.72
C LEU A 104 2.21 6.08 -6.78
N LEU A 105 1.54 4.96 -7.04
CA LEU A 105 0.46 4.86 -8.02
C LEU A 105 -0.90 4.95 -7.32
N ALA A 106 -1.77 5.84 -7.79
CA ALA A 106 -3.15 5.93 -7.34
C ALA A 106 -4.11 5.37 -8.39
N LEU A 107 -4.92 4.41 -7.97
CA LEU A 107 -5.92 3.73 -8.80
C LEU A 107 -7.34 3.98 -8.26
N ASN A 108 -8.30 4.09 -9.15
CA ASN A 108 -9.71 4.05 -8.81
C ASN A 108 -10.08 2.64 -8.32
N THR A 109 -10.67 2.53 -7.14
CA THR A 109 -11.07 1.25 -6.55
C THR A 109 -12.16 0.53 -7.35
N ALA A 110 -13.02 1.26 -8.07
CA ALA A 110 -14.14 0.68 -8.80
C ALA A 110 -13.75 -0.08 -10.09
N ASP A 111 -12.74 0.43 -10.82
CA ASP A 111 -12.39 -0.08 -12.16
C ASP A 111 -10.88 -0.28 -12.40
N GLY A 112 -10.02 0.09 -11.44
CA GLY A 112 -8.56 0.00 -11.57
C GLY A 112 -7.95 1.05 -12.49
N SER A 113 -8.71 2.06 -12.95
CA SER A 113 -8.15 3.13 -13.77
C SER A 113 -7.14 3.96 -12.99
N THR A 114 -6.04 4.37 -13.64
CA THR A 114 -5.02 5.22 -13.02
C THR A 114 -5.55 6.64 -12.84
N LYS A 115 -5.54 7.13 -11.61
CA LYS A 115 -5.83 8.53 -11.29
C LYS A 115 -4.58 9.39 -11.51
N TRP A 116 -3.46 8.97 -10.94
CA TRP A 116 -2.16 9.63 -11.07
C TRP A 116 -1.02 8.69 -10.64
N ASN A 117 0.21 9.09 -10.95
CA ASN A 117 1.44 8.46 -10.46
C ASN A 117 2.40 9.57 -10.03
N VAL A 118 2.93 9.48 -8.80
CA VAL A 118 4.01 10.35 -8.30
C VAL A 118 5.29 9.57 -8.42
N GLU A 119 6.23 10.06 -9.24
CA GLU A 119 7.55 9.45 -9.39
C GLU A 119 8.35 9.54 -8.09
N ALA A 120 9.18 8.56 -7.84
CA ALA A 120 10.09 8.49 -6.70
C ALA A 120 11.51 8.16 -7.15
N ALA A 121 12.49 8.61 -6.37
CA ALA A 121 13.89 8.35 -6.67
C ALA A 121 14.34 6.94 -6.26
N GLY A 122 13.57 6.27 -5.43
CA GLY A 122 13.87 4.93 -4.93
C GLY A 122 12.64 4.12 -4.54
N ASP A 123 12.87 3.12 -3.69
CA ASP A 123 11.80 2.30 -3.18
C ASP A 123 10.88 3.11 -2.26
N ILE A 124 9.59 3.03 -2.48
CA ILE A 124 8.55 3.56 -1.58
C ILE A 124 8.05 2.43 -0.69
N TYR A 125 7.93 2.72 0.60
CA TYR A 125 7.36 1.80 1.58
C TYR A 125 6.10 2.38 2.22
N ALA A 126 5.12 1.50 2.44
CA ALA A 126 3.91 1.67 3.23
C ALA A 126 3.32 3.09 3.26
N PRO A 127 2.65 3.51 2.20
CA PRO A 127 1.92 4.77 2.23
C PRO A 127 0.83 4.71 3.31
N ILE A 128 0.56 5.85 3.94
CA ILE A 128 -0.57 6.04 4.84
C ILE A 128 -1.41 7.22 4.34
N VAL A 129 -2.70 7.20 4.63
CA VAL A 129 -3.63 8.26 4.25
C VAL A 129 -4.33 8.82 5.48
N ASP A 130 -4.41 10.14 5.59
CA ASP A 130 -5.14 10.80 6.67
C ASP A 130 -6.63 10.99 6.33
N LYS A 131 -7.41 11.44 7.31
CA LYS A 131 -8.85 11.70 7.15
C LYS A 131 -9.17 12.81 6.15
N SER A 132 -8.20 13.68 5.85
CA SER A 132 -8.31 14.75 4.84
C SER A 132 -7.92 14.28 3.45
N GLY A 133 -7.38 13.05 3.34
CA GLY A 133 -6.90 12.44 2.11
C GLY A 133 -5.51 12.89 1.69
N ASN A 134 -4.69 13.38 2.61
CA ASN A 134 -3.28 13.54 2.35
C ASN A 134 -2.58 12.19 2.51
N ILE A 135 -1.65 11.91 1.61
CA ILE A 135 -0.89 10.67 1.58
C ILE A 135 0.54 10.97 2.02
N TYR A 136 1.06 10.14 2.94
CA TYR A 136 2.43 10.22 3.44
C TYR A 136 3.15 8.94 3.10
N PHE A 137 4.37 9.05 2.57
CA PHE A 137 5.20 7.89 2.24
C PHE A 137 6.68 8.22 2.35
N THR A 138 7.50 7.22 2.67
CA THR A 138 8.95 7.36 2.70
C THR A 138 9.56 6.92 1.37
N ASP A 139 10.53 7.69 0.87
CA ASP A 139 11.33 7.38 -0.32
C ASP A 139 12.77 7.11 0.07
N LYS A 140 13.24 5.91 -0.25
CA LYS A 140 14.59 5.46 0.04
C LYS A 140 15.66 6.21 -0.77
N GLY A 141 15.40 6.52 -2.02
CA GLY A 141 16.34 7.20 -2.92
C GLY A 141 16.62 8.62 -2.47
N ASP A 142 15.58 9.36 -2.18
CA ASP A 142 15.65 10.75 -1.74
C ASP A 142 15.93 10.92 -0.25
N LYS A 143 15.89 9.83 0.52
CA LYS A 143 16.02 9.87 2.01
C LYS A 143 15.03 10.87 2.61
N ALA A 144 13.76 10.69 2.33
CA ALA A 144 12.74 11.66 2.70
C ALA A 144 11.39 11.03 3.04
N LEU A 145 10.62 11.76 3.84
CA LEU A 145 9.17 11.61 3.96
C LEU A 145 8.50 12.63 3.04
N TYR A 146 7.54 12.18 2.28
CA TYR A 146 6.72 13.00 1.40
C TYR A 146 5.30 13.13 1.93
N SER A 147 4.69 14.29 1.66
CA SER A 147 3.24 14.46 1.73
C SER A 147 2.73 14.93 0.38
N VAL A 148 1.72 14.24 -0.14
CA VAL A 148 0.98 14.64 -1.34
C VAL A 148 -0.51 14.73 -1.02
N ASP A 149 -1.24 15.52 -1.78
CA ASP A 149 -2.70 15.60 -1.67
C ASP A 149 -3.41 14.50 -2.49
N LYS A 150 -4.75 14.49 -2.44
CA LYS A 150 -5.60 13.54 -3.20
C LYS A 150 -5.38 13.58 -4.71
N ALA A 151 -4.88 14.69 -5.26
CA ALA A 151 -4.59 14.86 -6.67
C ALA A 151 -3.14 14.45 -7.03
N GLY A 152 -2.36 13.98 -6.05
CA GLY A 152 -0.96 13.63 -6.22
C GLY A 152 -0.02 14.84 -6.24
N GLN A 153 -0.49 16.03 -5.84
CA GLN A 153 0.33 17.23 -5.80
C GLN A 153 1.18 17.25 -4.53
N LEU A 154 2.48 17.52 -4.69
CA LEU A 154 3.40 17.63 -3.56
C LEU A 154 2.97 18.78 -2.63
N LYS A 155 2.78 18.47 -1.35
CA LYS A 155 2.55 19.45 -0.28
C LYS A 155 3.85 19.86 0.37
N TRP A 156 4.65 18.88 0.76
CA TRP A 156 5.97 19.07 1.35
C TRP A 156 6.82 17.79 1.28
N LYS A 157 8.12 17.99 1.49
CA LYS A 157 9.14 16.94 1.58
C LYS A 157 10.01 17.23 2.79
N PHE A 158 10.15 16.24 3.67
CA PHE A 158 11.03 16.28 4.83
C PHE A 158 12.22 15.36 4.61
N THR A 159 13.41 15.93 4.52
CA THR A 159 14.66 15.19 4.27
C THR A 159 15.26 14.67 5.58
N ILE A 160 15.74 13.44 5.58
CA ILE A 160 16.35 12.77 6.72
C ILE A 160 17.81 12.39 6.48
N ASP A 161 18.52 12.08 7.55
CA ASP A 161 19.94 11.81 7.56
C ASP A 161 20.37 10.54 6.82
N ALA A 162 19.52 9.50 6.84
CA ALA A 162 19.81 8.22 6.20
C ALA A 162 18.53 7.63 5.56
N ALA A 163 18.72 6.83 4.52
CA ALA A 163 17.62 6.20 3.80
C ALA A 163 16.69 5.43 4.75
N PRO A 164 15.37 5.63 4.68
CA PRO A 164 14.41 4.78 5.37
C PRO A 164 14.53 3.36 4.80
N THR A 165 14.68 2.37 5.68
CA THR A 165 14.80 0.97 5.26
C THR A 165 13.70 0.18 5.94
N TYR A 166 12.78 -0.39 5.15
CA TYR A 166 11.58 -1.07 5.67
C TYR A 166 10.84 -0.24 6.72
N CYS A 167 10.78 1.07 6.50
CA CYS A 167 10.17 2.00 7.43
C CYS A 167 8.71 2.23 7.04
N PHE A 168 7.84 1.89 7.96
CA PHE A 168 6.39 2.04 7.84
C PHE A 168 5.98 3.25 8.67
N PRO A 169 5.66 4.41 8.06
CA PRO A 169 5.21 5.56 8.81
C PRO A 169 3.86 5.27 9.48
N VAL A 170 3.63 5.88 10.62
CA VAL A 170 2.35 5.86 11.33
C VAL A 170 1.92 7.28 11.62
N LEU A 171 0.62 7.54 11.57
CA LEU A 171 0.02 8.83 11.85
C LEU A 171 -0.84 8.72 13.12
N ASP A 172 -0.64 9.64 14.06
CA ASP A 172 -1.50 9.76 15.21
C ASP A 172 -2.75 10.62 14.92
N ASP A 173 -3.68 10.67 15.87
CA ASP A 173 -4.91 11.45 15.78
C ASP A 173 -4.69 12.97 15.96
N LYS A 174 -3.48 13.38 16.35
CA LYS A 174 -3.07 14.79 16.50
C LYS A 174 -2.39 15.35 15.27
N GLY A 175 -2.16 14.52 14.25
CA GLY A 175 -1.52 14.91 13.02
C GLY A 175 0.00 14.87 13.06
N THR A 176 0.59 13.94 13.82
CA THR A 176 2.03 13.69 13.81
C THR A 176 2.34 12.39 13.09
N VAL A 177 3.24 12.46 12.11
CA VAL A 177 3.75 11.29 11.38
C VAL A 177 5.05 10.83 12.03
N TYR A 178 5.07 9.60 12.51
CA TYR A 178 6.25 8.97 13.10
C TYR A 178 6.86 7.97 12.13
N PHE A 179 8.18 7.98 12.00
CA PHE A 179 8.90 7.01 11.18
C PHE A 179 10.38 6.94 11.58
N GLY A 180 11.07 5.88 11.15
CA GLY A 180 12.49 5.67 11.45
C GLY A 180 13.40 5.92 10.25
N SER A 181 14.70 6.13 10.51
CA SER A 181 15.75 6.12 9.50
C SER A 181 16.71 4.95 9.67
N GLY A 182 17.45 4.64 8.61
CA GLY A 182 18.50 3.62 8.63
C GLY A 182 19.69 3.95 9.55
N ALA A 183 19.79 5.19 10.06
CA ALA A 183 20.76 5.61 11.07
C ALA A 183 20.29 5.34 12.52
N GLY A 184 19.13 4.69 12.70
CA GLY A 184 18.59 4.36 14.03
C GLY A 184 17.90 5.54 14.72
N ARG A 185 17.50 6.57 13.97
CA ARG A 185 16.72 7.69 14.48
C ARG A 185 15.22 7.49 14.25
N ILE A 186 14.42 8.06 15.14
CA ILE A 186 12.97 8.18 15.02
C ILE A 186 12.65 9.67 14.85
N TYR A 187 11.78 9.95 13.88
CA TYR A 187 11.29 11.28 13.58
C TYR A 187 9.81 11.40 13.93
N ALA A 188 9.41 12.58 14.37
CA ALA A 188 8.02 12.96 14.64
C ALA A 188 7.74 14.25 13.86
N VAL A 189 7.06 14.15 12.74
CA VAL A 189 6.89 15.26 11.78
C VAL A 189 5.45 15.73 11.79
N ASN A 190 5.24 17.04 11.92
CA ASN A 190 3.91 17.64 11.82
C ASN A 190 3.34 17.45 10.40
N SER A 191 2.21 16.76 10.29
CA SER A 191 1.61 16.39 8.99
C SER A 191 1.13 17.58 8.16
N ALA A 192 0.81 18.72 8.79
CA ALA A 192 0.36 19.91 8.10
C ALA A 192 1.52 20.73 7.52
N LYS A 193 2.70 20.71 8.19
CA LYS A 193 3.82 21.60 7.87
C LYS A 193 5.04 20.89 7.28
N GLY A 194 5.23 19.59 7.59
CA GLY A 194 6.44 18.86 7.21
C GLY A 194 7.68 19.29 8.01
N GLU A 195 7.48 19.64 9.27
CA GLU A 195 8.52 20.08 10.21
C GLU A 195 8.56 19.15 11.43
N ASP A 196 9.76 18.98 12.01
CA ASP A 196 9.99 18.26 13.28
C ASP A 196 9.35 19.01 14.45
#